data_105dfb4c808cb7648a68636ee8d84167
#
_entry.id   105dfb4c808cb7648a68636ee8d84167
#
_cell.length_a   1.000
_cell.length_b   1.000
_cell.length_c   1.000
_cell.angle_alpha   90.00
_cell.angle_beta   90.00
_cell.angle_gamma   90.00
#
_symmetry.space_group_name_H-M   'P 1'
#
loop_
_entity.id
_entity.type
_entity.pdbx_description
1 polymer ?
#
loop_
_entity_poly.entity_id
_entity_poly.type
_entity_poly.pdbx_seq_one_letter_code
_entity_poly.pdbx_strand_id
1 'polypeptide(L)'
;SQSLLLAYHDRSDGGLFVTLAEMAFAGRCGLEVEIGSGGQGATVAALFAEELGAVLQVRADDEARVLAALGEAGLGAFSRVIGRVVSEDRISIRDMTGAVLVATRTELRRAWSETSHLMQSLRDNPDCAREEYDRATDAFDPGLYAHLSYDPADDVAAPYIQTGVRPRVAILREQGVNSQMEM
;
A
#
# COMPACT_ATOMS: atom_id res chain seq x y z
N SER A 1 19.73 11.43 -2.26
CA SER A 1 18.98 11.19 -1.02
C SER A 1 18.55 9.72 -0.99
N GLN A 2 19.01 8.96 -0.01
CA GLN A 2 18.50 7.60 0.20
C GLN A 2 17.07 7.70 0.71
N SER A 3 16.12 7.05 0.02
CA SER A 3 14.76 6.92 0.50
C SER A 3 14.77 6.08 1.77
N LEU A 4 14.38 6.65 2.91
CA LEU A 4 14.27 5.96 4.19
C LEU A 4 12.99 5.13 4.28
N LEU A 5 11.98 5.49 3.51
CA LEU A 5 10.69 4.83 3.51
C LEU A 5 10.63 3.82 2.38
N LEU A 6 10.18 2.61 2.67
CA LEU A 6 9.91 1.56 1.70
C LEU A 6 8.46 1.61 1.23
N ALA A 7 7.54 1.96 2.12
CA ALA A 7 6.13 2.17 1.83
C ALA A 7 5.53 3.20 2.78
N TYR A 8 4.46 3.82 2.35
CA TYR A 8 3.67 4.80 3.10
C TYR A 8 2.20 4.59 2.79
N HIS A 9 1.38 4.68 3.82
CA HIS A 9 -0.07 4.75 3.66
C HIS A 9 -0.65 5.63 4.77
N ASP A 10 -1.49 6.59 4.41
CA ASP A 10 -2.25 7.36 5.38
C ASP A 10 -3.33 6.51 6.03
N ARG A 11 -3.63 6.83 7.29
CA ARG A 11 -4.72 6.21 8.02
C ARG A 11 -6.01 6.94 7.64
N SER A 12 -6.92 6.24 6.98
CA SER A 12 -8.17 6.78 6.47
C SER A 12 -9.34 5.84 6.78
N ASP A 13 -10.26 5.65 5.84
CA ASP A 13 -11.45 4.82 6.02
C ASP A 13 -11.11 3.42 6.53
N GLY A 14 -11.82 2.97 7.56
CA GLY A 14 -11.56 1.69 8.22
C GLY A 14 -10.37 1.68 9.20
N GLY A 15 -9.72 2.82 9.41
CA GLY A 15 -8.69 3.04 10.41
C GLY A 15 -7.40 2.24 10.19
N LEU A 16 -6.68 1.99 11.27
CA LEU A 16 -5.40 1.30 11.22
C LEU A 16 -5.48 -0.12 10.63
N PHE A 17 -6.57 -0.83 10.89
CA PHE A 17 -6.74 -2.20 10.41
C PHE A 17 -6.75 -2.27 8.88
N VAL A 18 -7.59 -1.44 8.24
CA VAL A 18 -7.69 -1.41 6.78
C VAL A 18 -6.41 -0.90 6.16
N THR A 19 -5.80 0.15 6.70
CA THR A 19 -4.49 0.66 6.28
C THR A 19 -3.44 -0.46 6.23
N LEU A 20 -3.32 -1.25 7.29
CA LEU A 20 -2.37 -2.38 7.36
C LEU A 20 -2.71 -3.48 6.36
N ALA A 21 -4.00 -3.81 6.21
CA ALA A 21 -4.46 -4.82 5.27
C ALA A 21 -4.15 -4.41 3.82
N GLU A 22 -4.44 -3.16 3.44
CA GLU A 22 -4.18 -2.63 2.10
C GLU A 22 -2.68 -2.57 1.77
N MET A 23 -1.84 -2.17 2.74
CA MET A 23 -0.39 -2.25 2.60
C MET A 23 0.08 -3.70 2.37
N ALA A 24 -0.48 -4.66 3.11
CA ALA A 24 -0.17 -6.08 2.92
C ALA A 24 -0.65 -6.61 1.56
N PHE A 25 -1.81 -6.14 1.06
CA PHE A 25 -2.30 -6.49 -0.28
C PHE A 25 -1.35 -5.98 -1.37
N ALA A 26 -0.95 -4.71 -1.28
CA ALA A 26 -0.04 -4.09 -2.23
C ALA A 26 1.36 -4.72 -2.22
N GLY A 27 1.88 -5.01 -1.01
CA GLY A 27 3.19 -5.63 -0.83
C GLY A 27 3.22 -7.14 -1.03
N ARG A 28 2.06 -7.80 -1.14
CA ARG A 28 1.89 -9.27 -1.20
C ARG A 28 2.66 -9.98 -0.07
N CYS A 29 2.63 -9.42 1.12
CA CYS A 29 3.33 -9.91 2.31
C CYS A 29 2.36 -10.13 3.47
N GLY A 30 2.81 -10.83 4.49
CA GLY A 30 2.11 -10.92 5.75
C GLY A 30 2.60 -9.88 6.75
N LEU A 31 1.91 -9.81 7.89
CA LEU A 31 2.21 -8.86 8.97
C LEU A 31 2.12 -9.53 10.34
N GLU A 32 3.03 -9.18 11.22
CA GLU A 32 2.91 -9.41 12.65
C GLU A 32 2.84 -8.05 13.35
N VAL A 33 1.72 -7.75 14.00
CA VAL A 33 1.40 -6.43 14.56
C VAL A 33 1.06 -6.56 16.04
N GLU A 34 1.60 -5.64 16.85
CA GLU A 34 1.29 -5.48 18.26
C GLU A 34 0.72 -4.09 18.50
N ILE A 35 -0.56 -4.04 18.88
CA ILE A 35 -1.23 -2.80 19.30
C ILE A 35 -1.16 -2.70 20.82
N GLY A 36 -0.60 -1.62 21.33
CA GLY A 36 -0.39 -1.41 22.77
C GLY A 36 -1.67 -1.12 23.56
N SER A 37 -2.81 -1.60 23.10
CA SER A 37 -4.12 -1.47 23.77
C SER A 37 -4.47 -2.76 24.51
N GLY A 38 -5.28 -2.66 25.53
CA GLY A 38 -5.79 -3.81 26.28
C GLY A 38 -7.29 -3.70 26.51
N GLY A 39 -7.99 -4.84 26.33
CA GLY A 39 -9.44 -4.93 26.44
C GLY A 39 -10.19 -4.57 25.16
N GLN A 40 -11.31 -5.24 24.95
CA GLN A 40 -12.05 -5.26 23.68
C GLN A 40 -12.40 -3.87 23.14
N GLY A 41 -12.88 -2.96 23.96
CA GLY A 41 -13.25 -1.60 23.53
C GLY A 41 -12.05 -0.78 23.08
N ALA A 42 -10.93 -0.84 23.80
CA ALA A 42 -9.71 -0.13 23.48
C ALA A 42 -9.04 -0.70 22.20
N THR A 43 -9.12 -2.01 22.03
CA THR A 43 -8.60 -2.71 20.83
C THR A 43 -9.38 -2.33 19.58
N VAL A 44 -10.74 -2.32 19.67
CA VAL A 44 -11.59 -1.88 18.55
C VAL A 44 -11.32 -0.41 18.21
N ALA A 45 -11.22 0.47 19.20
CA ALA A 45 -10.89 1.87 18.96
C ALA A 45 -9.51 2.02 18.30
N ALA A 46 -8.49 1.31 18.78
CA ALA A 46 -7.15 1.39 18.20
C ALA A 46 -7.10 0.94 16.73
N LEU A 47 -7.90 -0.06 16.35
CA LEU A 47 -7.91 -0.62 15.01
C LEU A 47 -8.79 0.17 14.03
N PHE A 48 -9.93 0.67 14.48
CA PHE A 48 -10.97 1.19 13.59
C PHE A 48 -11.27 2.69 13.76
N ALA A 49 -10.61 3.40 14.70
CA ALA A 49 -10.75 4.84 14.76
C ALA A 49 -10.07 5.50 13.54
N GLU A 50 -10.81 6.32 12.82
CA GLU A 50 -10.39 7.04 11.63
C GLU A 50 -9.73 8.37 12.01
N GLU A 51 -8.65 8.29 12.80
CA GLU A 51 -7.88 9.44 13.24
C GLU A 51 -6.79 9.75 12.23
N LEU A 52 -6.34 11.00 12.21
CA LEU A 52 -5.18 11.41 11.41
C LEU A 52 -3.95 10.60 11.80
N GLY A 53 -3.25 10.09 10.80
CA GLY A 53 -2.05 9.31 11.01
C GLY A 53 -1.56 8.66 9.72
N ALA A 54 -0.45 7.95 9.82
CA ALA A 54 0.12 7.19 8.72
C ALA A 54 0.84 5.94 9.22
N VAL A 55 0.92 4.94 8.36
CA VAL A 55 1.76 3.75 8.55
C VAL A 55 2.94 3.83 7.60
N LEU A 56 4.14 3.68 8.13
CA LEU A 56 5.39 3.73 7.39
C LEU A 56 6.04 2.36 7.45
N GLN A 57 6.54 1.88 6.31
CA GLN A 57 7.44 0.74 6.27
C GLN A 57 8.87 1.25 6.11
N VAL A 58 9.75 0.80 6.97
CA VAL A 58 11.18 1.15 6.97
C VAL A 58 12.03 -0.11 7.06
N ARG A 59 13.30 -0.03 6.69
CA ARG A 59 14.26 -1.10 6.99
C ARG A 59 14.53 -1.13 8.49
N ALA A 60 14.78 -2.31 9.04
CA ALA A 60 15.12 -2.45 10.45
C ALA A 60 16.37 -1.60 10.84
N ASP A 61 17.35 -1.53 9.96
CA ASP A 61 18.57 -0.73 10.15
C ASP A 61 18.31 0.79 10.15
N ASP A 62 17.23 1.25 9.53
CA ASP A 62 16.86 2.65 9.46
C ASP A 62 15.81 3.07 10.53
N GLU A 63 15.28 2.14 11.31
CA GLU A 63 14.22 2.38 12.31
C GLU A 63 14.57 3.52 13.27
N ALA A 64 15.71 3.41 13.93
CA ALA A 64 16.16 4.42 14.91
C ALA A 64 16.31 5.80 14.27
N ARG A 65 16.80 5.86 13.04
CA ARG A 65 16.99 7.10 12.30
C ARG A 65 15.66 7.76 11.93
N VAL A 66 14.67 6.95 11.53
CA VAL A 66 13.33 7.47 11.20
C VAL A 66 12.63 7.96 12.47
N LEU A 67 12.67 7.20 13.56
CA LEU A 67 12.09 7.64 14.84
C LEU A 67 12.73 8.92 15.36
N ALA A 68 14.04 9.08 15.22
CA ALA A 68 14.74 10.32 15.58
C ALA A 68 14.25 11.51 14.74
N ALA A 69 14.13 11.35 13.42
CA ALA A 69 13.64 12.40 12.53
C ALA A 69 12.19 12.79 12.86
N LEU A 70 11.33 11.83 13.19
CA LEU A 70 9.97 12.10 13.64
C LEU A 70 9.97 12.82 15.00
N GLY A 71 10.90 12.48 15.90
CA GLY A 71 11.09 13.18 17.17
C GLY A 71 11.50 14.65 16.98
N GLU A 72 12.44 14.91 16.08
CA GLU A 72 12.88 16.27 15.73
C GLU A 72 11.73 17.10 15.10
N ALA A 73 10.84 16.43 14.36
CA ALA A 73 9.64 17.06 13.81
C ALA A 73 8.49 17.24 14.84
N GLY A 74 8.70 16.90 16.11
CA GLY A 74 7.68 17.01 17.17
C GLY A 74 6.66 15.87 17.19
N LEU A 75 6.88 14.80 16.41
CA LEU A 75 5.96 13.67 16.29
C LEU A 75 6.37 12.47 17.16
N GLY A 76 7.44 12.56 17.92
CA GLY A 76 8.00 11.43 18.66
C GLY A 76 7.02 10.78 19.66
N ALA A 77 6.20 11.58 20.35
CA ALA A 77 5.19 11.07 21.29
C ALA A 77 4.03 10.30 20.58
N PHE A 78 3.87 10.48 19.29
CA PHE A 78 2.81 9.89 18.47
C PHE A 78 3.32 8.79 17.55
N SER A 79 4.64 8.54 17.55
CA SER A 79 5.29 7.59 16.66
C SER A 79 5.80 6.39 17.43
N ARG A 80 5.52 5.20 16.93
CA ARG A 80 6.01 3.94 17.54
C ARG A 80 6.10 2.84 16.49
N VAL A 81 6.95 1.88 16.73
CA VAL A 81 6.94 0.61 16.00
C VAL A 81 5.74 -0.21 16.45
N ILE A 82 4.97 -0.71 15.50
CA ILE A 82 3.78 -1.53 15.76
C ILE A 82 3.88 -2.95 15.25
N GLY A 83 4.93 -3.29 14.49
CA GLY A 83 5.07 -4.64 13.96
C GLY A 83 6.11 -4.76 12.88
N ARG A 84 6.05 -5.89 12.20
CA ARG A 84 6.99 -6.24 11.12
C ARG A 84 6.29 -6.94 9.96
N VAL A 85 6.89 -6.82 8.79
CA VAL A 85 6.52 -7.58 7.59
C VAL A 85 7.08 -8.99 7.70
N VAL A 86 6.29 -9.98 7.25
CA VAL A 86 6.70 -11.39 7.16
C VAL A 86 6.41 -11.93 5.75
N SER A 87 7.10 -12.99 5.36
CA SER A 87 6.95 -13.61 4.02
C SER A 87 5.71 -14.48 3.88
N GLU A 88 5.20 -14.97 5.00
CA GLU A 88 4.04 -15.85 5.05
C GLU A 88 2.77 -15.11 4.65
N ASP A 89 1.82 -15.80 4.03
CA ASP A 89 0.48 -15.26 3.73
C ASP A 89 -0.38 -15.22 4.99
N ARG A 90 0.07 -14.43 6.00
CA ARG A 90 -0.60 -14.35 7.30
C ARG A 90 -0.52 -12.94 7.87
N ILE A 91 -1.66 -12.43 8.32
CA ILE A 91 -1.76 -11.21 9.11
C ILE A 91 -2.14 -11.63 10.53
N SER A 92 -1.29 -11.30 11.49
CA SER A 92 -1.50 -11.57 12.91
C SER A 92 -1.46 -10.26 13.67
N ILE A 93 -2.55 -9.95 14.36
CA ILE A 93 -2.65 -8.77 15.23
C ILE A 93 -2.83 -9.25 16.66
N ARG A 94 -2.04 -8.70 17.57
CA ARG A 94 -2.10 -8.99 19.00
C ARG A 94 -2.27 -7.69 19.77
N ASP A 95 -2.96 -7.78 20.89
CA ASP A 95 -2.99 -6.74 21.91
C ASP A 95 -2.36 -7.25 23.21
N MET A 96 -2.43 -6.46 24.27
CA MET A 96 -1.90 -6.83 25.60
C MET A 96 -2.57 -8.07 26.20
N THR A 97 -3.75 -8.48 25.71
CA THR A 97 -4.49 -9.64 26.20
C THR A 97 -4.24 -10.90 25.38
N GLY A 98 -3.63 -10.79 24.23
CA GLY A 98 -3.29 -11.91 23.36
C GLY A 98 -3.62 -11.69 21.88
N ALA A 99 -3.92 -12.75 21.17
CA ALA A 99 -4.26 -12.67 19.74
C ALA A 99 -5.66 -12.08 19.56
N VAL A 100 -5.75 -11.05 18.72
CA VAL A 100 -6.99 -10.36 18.35
C VAL A 100 -7.50 -10.87 17.01
N LEU A 101 -6.59 -11.02 16.06
CA LEU A 101 -6.87 -11.49 14.70
C LEU A 101 -5.73 -12.38 14.22
N VAL A 102 -6.09 -13.47 13.57
CA VAL A 102 -5.19 -14.25 12.73
C VAL A 102 -5.97 -14.64 11.48
N ALA A 103 -5.53 -14.16 10.32
CA ALA A 103 -6.15 -14.44 9.04
C ALA A 103 -5.06 -14.51 7.95
N THR A 104 -5.35 -15.13 6.82
CA THR A 104 -4.49 -14.98 5.66
C THR A 104 -4.74 -13.63 4.99
N ARG A 105 -3.71 -13.09 4.35
CA ARG A 105 -3.85 -11.88 3.52
C ARG A 105 -4.86 -12.12 2.39
N THR A 106 -4.86 -13.31 1.80
CA THR A 106 -5.78 -13.68 0.73
C THR A 106 -7.23 -13.73 1.19
N GLU A 107 -7.53 -14.25 2.39
CA GLU A 107 -8.88 -14.20 2.97
C GLU A 107 -9.35 -12.74 3.16
N LEU A 108 -8.50 -11.89 3.72
CA LEU A 108 -8.84 -10.48 3.90
C LEU A 108 -8.99 -9.75 2.56
N ARG A 109 -8.13 -10.04 1.59
CA ARG A 109 -8.23 -9.48 0.23
C ARG A 109 -9.53 -9.89 -0.44
N ARG A 110 -9.94 -11.16 -0.25
CA ARG A 110 -11.21 -11.67 -0.78
C ARG A 110 -12.39 -10.92 -0.21
N ALA A 111 -12.45 -10.78 1.12
CA ALA A 111 -13.50 -10.03 1.80
C ALA A 111 -13.54 -8.55 1.37
N TRP A 112 -12.36 -7.90 1.25
CA TRP A 112 -12.23 -6.51 0.83
C TRP A 112 -12.72 -6.28 -0.61
N SER A 113 -12.46 -7.22 -1.52
CA SER A 113 -12.81 -7.11 -2.95
C SER A 113 -14.24 -7.59 -3.27
N GLU A 114 -14.91 -8.28 -2.36
CA GLU A 114 -16.18 -8.98 -2.65
C GLU A 114 -17.28 -8.03 -3.14
N THR A 115 -17.47 -6.91 -2.49
CA THR A 115 -18.50 -5.93 -2.89
C THR A 115 -18.26 -5.40 -4.30
N SER A 116 -17.02 -5.04 -4.62
CA SER A 116 -16.65 -4.57 -5.95
C SER A 116 -16.84 -5.65 -7.01
N HIS A 117 -16.47 -6.90 -6.69
CA HIS A 117 -16.70 -8.05 -7.56
C HIS A 117 -18.20 -8.27 -7.85
N LEU A 118 -19.05 -8.23 -6.83
CA LEU A 118 -20.49 -8.39 -7.01
C LEU A 118 -21.09 -7.27 -7.88
N MET A 119 -20.69 -6.03 -7.65
CA MET A 119 -21.11 -4.89 -8.49
C MET A 119 -20.63 -5.02 -9.93
N GLN A 120 -19.39 -5.44 -10.13
CA GLN A 120 -18.80 -5.66 -11.44
C GLN A 120 -19.52 -6.78 -12.20
N SER A 121 -19.87 -7.86 -11.52
CA SER A 121 -20.61 -8.98 -12.08
C SER A 121 -22.02 -8.61 -12.58
N LEU A 122 -22.64 -7.56 -11.99
CA LEU A 122 -23.92 -7.04 -12.44
C LEU A 122 -23.80 -6.12 -13.67
N ARG A 123 -22.67 -5.45 -13.83
CA ARG A 123 -22.44 -4.45 -14.88
C ARG A 123 -21.75 -5.05 -16.12
N ASP A 124 -20.75 -5.88 -15.90
CA ASP A 124 -19.83 -6.38 -16.91
C ASP A 124 -20.11 -7.87 -17.22
N ASN A 125 -19.21 -8.52 -17.96
CA ASN A 125 -19.28 -9.96 -18.15
C ASN A 125 -19.00 -10.69 -16.82
N PRO A 126 -19.95 -11.47 -16.28
CA PRO A 126 -19.79 -12.08 -14.96
C PRO A 126 -18.68 -13.14 -14.90
N ASP A 127 -18.36 -13.80 -16.02
CA ASP A 127 -17.27 -14.77 -16.06
C ASP A 127 -15.91 -14.06 -15.97
N CYS A 128 -15.72 -12.96 -16.69
CA CYS A 128 -14.51 -12.14 -16.59
C CYS A 128 -14.35 -11.52 -15.19
N ALA A 129 -15.45 -11.02 -14.61
CA ALA A 129 -15.43 -10.48 -13.25
C ALA A 129 -15.03 -11.54 -12.21
N ARG A 130 -15.51 -12.79 -12.38
CA ARG A 130 -15.13 -13.91 -11.51
C ARG A 130 -13.66 -14.28 -11.69
N GLU A 131 -13.17 -14.38 -12.93
CA GLU A 131 -11.75 -14.70 -13.20
C GLU A 131 -10.81 -13.66 -12.61
N GLU A 132 -11.15 -12.37 -12.71
CA GLU A 132 -10.40 -11.28 -12.11
C GLU A 132 -10.36 -11.40 -10.58
N TYR A 133 -11.51 -11.64 -9.96
CA TYR A 133 -11.63 -11.80 -8.52
C TYR A 133 -10.86 -13.00 -8.00
N ASP A 134 -10.96 -14.15 -8.65
CA ASP A 134 -10.26 -15.36 -8.28
C ASP A 134 -8.75 -15.17 -8.42
N ARG A 135 -8.29 -14.53 -9.49
CA ARG A 135 -6.87 -14.20 -9.69
C ARG A 135 -6.34 -13.20 -8.67
N ALA A 136 -7.10 -12.15 -8.37
CA ALA A 136 -6.69 -11.13 -7.38
C ALA A 136 -6.55 -11.72 -5.96
N THR A 137 -7.24 -12.83 -5.69
CA THR A 137 -7.22 -13.54 -4.41
C THR A 137 -6.41 -14.84 -4.41
N ASP A 138 -5.67 -15.12 -5.48
CA ASP A 138 -4.72 -16.23 -5.54
C ASP A 138 -3.39 -15.83 -4.89
N ALA A 139 -3.00 -16.54 -3.83
CA ALA A 139 -1.73 -16.33 -3.14
C ALA A 139 -0.51 -16.58 -4.03
N PHE A 140 -0.65 -17.44 -5.04
CA PHE A 140 0.42 -17.90 -5.91
C PHE A 140 0.48 -17.17 -7.26
N ASP A 141 -0.51 -16.34 -7.59
CA ASP A 141 -0.46 -15.52 -8.80
C ASP A 141 0.77 -14.59 -8.75
N PRO A 142 1.71 -14.67 -9.72
CA PRO A 142 2.93 -13.84 -9.69
C PRO A 142 2.65 -12.36 -9.94
N GLY A 143 1.42 -11.99 -10.31
CA GLY A 143 1.05 -10.65 -10.73
C GLY A 143 1.48 -10.34 -12.17
N LEU A 144 1.34 -9.07 -12.54
CA LEU A 144 1.78 -8.57 -13.84
C LEU A 144 3.25 -8.15 -13.74
N TYR A 145 4.03 -8.52 -14.75
CA TYR A 145 5.39 -8.03 -14.92
C TYR A 145 5.66 -7.70 -16.40
N ALA A 146 6.55 -6.75 -16.63
CA ALA A 146 6.99 -6.40 -17.96
C ALA A 146 8.35 -7.05 -18.25
N HIS A 147 8.47 -7.69 -19.40
CA HIS A 147 9.77 -8.07 -19.94
C HIS A 147 10.31 -6.91 -20.77
N LEU A 148 11.26 -6.17 -20.21
CA LEU A 148 11.82 -5.01 -20.86
C LEU A 148 12.91 -5.44 -21.85
N SER A 149 12.88 -4.86 -23.05
CA SER A 149 13.93 -5.03 -24.07
C SER A 149 15.02 -3.94 -23.98
N TYR A 150 14.96 -3.08 -22.99
CA TYR A 150 15.88 -1.98 -22.74
C TYR A 150 16.18 -1.87 -21.23
N ASP A 151 17.28 -1.19 -20.89
CA ASP A 151 17.61 -0.88 -19.50
C ASP A 151 16.82 0.37 -19.05
N PRO A 152 15.93 0.29 -18.07
CA PRO A 152 15.18 1.45 -17.57
C PRO A 152 16.07 2.50 -16.86
N ALA A 153 17.33 2.17 -16.53
CA ALA A 153 18.30 3.12 -16.00
C ALA A 153 18.95 3.97 -17.08
N ASP A 154 18.82 3.59 -18.36
CA ASP A 154 19.33 4.36 -19.48
C ASP A 154 18.48 5.62 -19.70
N ASP A 155 19.03 6.78 -19.40
CA ASP A 155 18.40 8.07 -19.71
C ASP A 155 18.63 8.45 -21.16
N VAL A 156 17.78 7.93 -22.05
CA VAL A 156 17.83 8.22 -23.49
C VAL A 156 17.55 9.69 -23.83
N ALA A 157 16.98 10.46 -22.92
CA ALA A 157 16.67 11.87 -23.12
C ALA A 157 17.84 12.79 -22.73
N ALA A 158 18.73 12.34 -21.85
CA ALA A 158 19.82 13.17 -21.33
C ALA A 158 20.67 13.86 -22.41
N PRO A 159 21.10 13.19 -23.52
CA PRO A 159 21.89 13.86 -24.57
C PRO A 159 21.14 15.01 -25.23
N TYR A 160 19.81 14.92 -25.33
CA TYR A 160 18.98 15.94 -25.98
C TYR A 160 18.65 17.09 -25.02
N ILE A 161 18.43 16.81 -23.76
CA ILE A 161 18.18 17.80 -22.71
C ILE A 161 19.38 18.74 -22.58
N GLN A 162 20.60 18.21 -22.64
CA GLN A 162 21.84 18.98 -22.54
C GLN A 162 22.06 19.96 -23.70
N THR A 163 21.48 19.69 -24.87
CA THR A 163 21.59 20.60 -26.02
C THR A 163 20.77 21.87 -25.89
N GLY A 164 19.80 21.90 -24.99
CA GLY A 164 18.86 23.00 -24.83
C GLY A 164 17.87 23.19 -26.00
N VAL A 165 17.88 22.29 -26.95
CA VAL A 165 16.98 22.32 -28.12
C VAL A 165 15.57 22.00 -27.66
N ARG A 166 14.59 22.87 -27.95
CA ARG A 166 13.19 22.67 -27.64
C ARG A 166 12.40 22.47 -28.93
N PRO A 167 12.14 21.21 -29.34
CA PRO A 167 11.34 20.94 -30.52
C PRO A 167 9.88 21.40 -30.30
N ARG A 168 9.21 21.75 -31.39
CA ARG A 168 7.77 22.02 -31.35
C ARG A 168 7.02 20.71 -31.23
N VAL A 169 6.12 20.65 -30.26
CA VAL A 169 5.25 19.49 -30.02
C VAL A 169 3.80 19.92 -30.29
N ALA A 170 3.07 19.09 -31.03
CA ALA A 170 1.63 19.25 -31.22
C ALA A 170 0.91 18.25 -30.28
N ILE A 171 0.06 18.77 -29.42
CA ILE A 171 -0.75 17.97 -28.52
C ILE A 171 -2.19 17.93 -29.08
N LEU A 172 -2.60 16.73 -29.53
CA LEU A 172 -3.97 16.52 -30.00
C LEU A 172 -4.89 16.31 -28.80
N ARG A 173 -5.98 17.06 -28.78
CA ARG A 173 -7.02 16.92 -27.75
C ARG A 173 -8.27 16.31 -28.35
N GLU A 174 -8.73 15.26 -27.69
CA GLU A 174 -10.06 14.71 -27.90
C GLU A 174 -10.92 14.90 -26.63
N GLN A 175 -12.20 14.55 -26.72
CA GLN A 175 -13.09 14.62 -25.57
C GLN A 175 -12.56 13.72 -24.43
N GLY A 176 -12.52 14.25 -23.22
CA GLY A 176 -12.04 13.53 -22.03
C GLY A 176 -10.54 13.62 -21.76
N VAL A 177 -9.75 14.27 -22.62
CA VAL A 177 -8.33 14.55 -22.35
C VAL A 177 -8.23 15.67 -21.30
N ASN A 178 -7.47 15.41 -20.24
CA ASN A 178 -7.01 16.41 -19.30
C ASN A 178 -5.47 16.43 -19.25
N SER A 179 -4.88 17.16 -18.31
CA SER A 179 -3.41 17.29 -18.15
C SER A 179 -2.68 17.84 -19.40
N GLN A 180 -3.40 18.44 -20.36
CA GLN A 180 -2.78 19.02 -21.55
C GLN A 180 -1.97 20.29 -21.25
N MET A 181 -2.17 20.88 -20.06
CA MET A 181 -1.40 22.04 -19.61
C MET A 181 -0.08 21.63 -18.96
N GLU A 182 0.02 20.39 -18.50
CA GLU A 182 1.19 19.79 -17.86
C GLU A 182 2.12 19.13 -18.88
N MET A 183 1.62 18.79 -20.05
CA MET A 183 2.40 18.22 -21.16
C MET A 183 3.19 19.35 -21.88
#